data_fcc84421de286da126dec108941552b3
#
_entry.id   fcc84421de286da126dec108941552b3
#
_cell.length_a   1.000
_cell.length_b   1.000
_cell.length_c   1.000
_cell.angle_alpha   90.00
_cell.angle_beta   90.00
_cell.angle_gamma   90.00
#
_symmetry.space_group_name_H-M   'P 1'
#
loop_
_entity.id
_entity.type
_entity.pdbx_description
1 polymer ?
#
loop_
_entity_poly.entity_id
_entity_poly.type
_entity_poly.pdbx_seq_one_letter_code
_entity_poly.pdbx_strand_id
1 'polypeptide(L)'
;CQVQGLLNFLGKTYDNLLTMDFVCHGVPSPKVFEKYKLYLENYHKGKLTNYIFRTKRKGYNGNVCSCASAVFDDGSIIKTEELGSNFRFMKEAFFAEISSRPICHQCSFKDKERVSDFTVFDCWSVKKMAPQLSDGLGTSLLVVNSENGDQLIPQLEKYSLMKVVDLDRAILLDGLVMLHSVPAHPRRKEFFGDLDTLTIEQLMDKYLTPKGMAKIKIYVRDFLDHLGLLRYIRHIKYNLKK
;
A
#
# COMPACT_ATOMS: atom_id res chain seq x y z
N CYS A 1 -9.55 -8.75 8.96
CA CYS A 1 -10.43 -8.30 10.07
C CYS A 1 -11.84 -7.94 9.60
N GLN A 2 -12.00 -7.34 8.41
CA GLN A 2 -13.33 -7.03 7.85
C GLN A 2 -14.07 -8.31 7.42
N VAL A 3 -13.38 -9.25 6.76
CA VAL A 3 -13.96 -10.56 6.41
C VAL A 3 -14.40 -11.32 7.67
N GLN A 4 -13.57 -11.38 8.71
CA GLN A 4 -13.96 -12.00 9.97
C GLN A 4 -15.18 -11.31 10.60
N GLY A 5 -15.22 -9.98 10.56
CA GLY A 5 -16.39 -9.21 11.04
C GLY A 5 -17.65 -9.55 10.26
N LEU A 6 -17.57 -9.72 8.94
CA LEU A 6 -18.70 -10.17 8.11
C LEU A 6 -19.15 -11.58 8.48
N LEU A 7 -18.22 -12.53 8.59
CA LEU A 7 -18.53 -13.92 8.92
C LEU A 7 -19.18 -14.02 10.31
N ASN A 8 -18.68 -13.26 11.29
CA ASN A 8 -19.29 -13.20 12.62
C ASN A 8 -20.70 -12.59 12.61
N PHE A 9 -20.91 -11.56 11.78
CA PHE A 9 -22.24 -10.94 11.62
C PHE A 9 -23.25 -11.88 11.00
N LEU A 10 -22.83 -12.65 9.97
CA LEU A 10 -23.70 -13.62 9.30
C LEU A 10 -24.08 -14.81 10.21
N GLY A 11 -23.20 -15.21 11.12
CA GLY A 11 -23.44 -16.23 12.13
C GLY A 11 -23.71 -17.65 11.62
N LYS A 12 -23.61 -17.87 10.29
CA LYS A 12 -23.74 -19.18 9.63
C LYS A 12 -22.94 -19.21 8.32
N THR A 13 -22.69 -20.39 7.81
CA THR A 13 -22.09 -20.62 6.49
C THR A 13 -23.12 -20.43 5.37
N TYR A 14 -22.64 -20.03 4.21
CA TYR A 14 -23.41 -19.89 2.98
C TYR A 14 -22.63 -20.50 1.82
N ASP A 15 -23.22 -21.46 1.12
CA ASP A 15 -22.55 -22.18 0.02
C ASP A 15 -22.23 -21.28 -1.18
N ASN A 16 -22.94 -20.17 -1.33
CA ASN A 16 -22.76 -19.19 -2.39
C ASN A 16 -21.96 -17.95 -1.96
N LEU A 17 -21.34 -17.95 -0.78
CA LEU A 17 -20.49 -16.87 -0.31
C LEU A 17 -19.03 -17.18 -0.64
N LEU A 18 -18.42 -16.32 -1.41
CA LEU A 18 -16.98 -16.31 -1.66
C LEU A 18 -16.37 -15.07 -1.02
N THR A 19 -15.31 -15.25 -0.27
CA THR A 19 -14.63 -14.16 0.43
C THR A 19 -13.20 -13.98 -0.09
N MET A 20 -12.80 -12.72 -0.22
CA MET A 20 -11.43 -12.35 -0.59
C MET A 20 -10.92 -11.28 0.33
N ASP A 21 -9.73 -11.47 0.85
CA ASP A 21 -9.00 -10.44 1.57
C ASP A 21 -7.68 -10.08 0.87
N PHE A 22 -6.94 -9.15 1.43
CA PHE A 22 -5.62 -8.79 0.93
C PHE A 22 -4.62 -8.69 2.08
N VAL A 23 -3.34 -8.80 1.75
CA VAL A 23 -2.25 -8.59 2.70
C VAL A 23 -2.24 -7.11 3.11
N CYS A 24 -2.85 -6.85 4.26
CA CYS A 24 -3.16 -5.51 4.73
C CYS A 24 -1.98 -4.89 5.48
N HIS A 25 -1.57 -3.70 5.07
CA HIS A 25 -0.53 -2.91 5.75
C HIS A 25 -1.07 -2.15 6.98
N GLY A 26 -2.34 -1.75 6.92
CA GLY A 26 -3.04 -0.97 7.94
C GLY A 26 -4.12 -0.10 7.32
N VAL A 27 -4.89 0.59 8.15
CA VAL A 27 -5.95 1.51 7.72
C VAL A 27 -5.71 2.87 8.36
N PRO A 28 -5.56 3.94 7.55
CA PRO A 28 -5.42 5.30 8.08
C PRO A 28 -6.63 5.71 8.93
N SER A 29 -6.40 6.56 9.91
CA SER A 29 -7.46 7.16 10.71
C SER A 29 -8.36 8.06 9.83
N PRO A 30 -9.69 7.94 9.91
CA PRO A 30 -10.61 8.84 9.21
C PRO A 30 -10.35 10.31 9.55
N LYS A 31 -10.00 10.63 10.80
CA LYS A 31 -9.68 11.99 11.24
C LYS A 31 -8.54 12.62 10.44
N VAL A 32 -7.53 11.82 10.10
CA VAL A 32 -6.39 12.29 9.26
C VAL A 32 -6.86 12.58 7.84
N PHE A 33 -7.73 11.73 7.30
CA PHE A 33 -8.29 11.94 5.96
C PHE A 33 -9.21 13.16 5.90
N GLU A 34 -10.08 13.35 6.89
CA GLU A 34 -10.97 14.53 6.95
C GLU A 34 -10.19 15.84 6.97
N LYS A 35 -9.10 15.91 7.75
CA LYS A 35 -8.21 17.09 7.72
C LYS A 35 -7.59 17.31 6.34
N TYR A 36 -7.15 16.26 5.69
CA TYR A 36 -6.55 16.36 4.36
C TYR A 36 -7.59 16.70 3.29
N LYS A 37 -8.81 16.16 3.40
CA LYS A 37 -9.95 16.54 2.56
C LYS A 37 -10.21 18.04 2.61
N LEU A 38 -10.33 18.62 3.81
CA LEU A 38 -10.51 20.06 3.98
C LEU A 38 -9.36 20.87 3.37
N TYR A 39 -8.14 20.38 3.45
CA TYR A 39 -6.99 21.01 2.81
C TYR A 39 -7.14 21.04 1.28
N LEU A 40 -7.55 19.93 0.67
CA LEU A 40 -7.78 19.85 -0.78
C LEU A 40 -8.94 20.73 -1.23
N GLU A 41 -10.05 20.74 -0.50
CA GLU A 41 -11.22 21.58 -0.78
C GLU A 41 -10.89 23.07 -0.68
N ASN A 42 -10.10 23.47 0.31
CA ASN A 42 -9.63 24.85 0.45
C ASN A 42 -8.68 25.28 -0.67
N TYR A 43 -7.84 24.36 -1.15
CA TYR A 43 -6.93 24.60 -2.27
C TYR A 43 -7.70 24.77 -3.58
N HIS A 44 -8.60 23.84 -3.88
CA HIS A 44 -9.36 23.82 -5.13
C HIS A 44 -10.51 24.85 -5.15
N LYS A 45 -11.01 25.27 -4.00
CA LYS A 45 -12.22 26.09 -3.82
C LYS A 45 -13.50 25.39 -4.26
N GLY A 46 -13.52 24.05 -4.18
CA GLY A 46 -14.64 23.18 -4.53
C GLY A 46 -14.75 22.02 -3.54
N LYS A 47 -15.83 21.26 -3.62
CA LYS A 47 -16.11 20.13 -2.75
C LYS A 47 -15.50 18.84 -3.30
N LEU A 48 -14.76 18.12 -2.47
CA LEU A 48 -14.22 16.80 -2.83
C LEU A 48 -15.36 15.77 -2.89
N THR A 49 -15.59 15.20 -4.05
CA THR A 49 -16.60 14.16 -4.29
C THR A 49 -16.04 12.76 -4.26
N ASN A 50 -14.76 12.59 -4.67
CA ASN A 50 -14.09 11.30 -4.63
C ASN A 50 -12.59 11.47 -4.43
N TYR A 51 -11.95 10.49 -3.78
CA TYR A 51 -10.50 10.41 -3.63
C TYR A 51 -10.01 9.00 -3.98
N ILE A 52 -9.27 8.91 -5.07
CA ILE A 52 -8.70 7.67 -5.57
C ILE A 52 -7.29 7.56 -5.00
N PHE A 53 -7.11 6.72 -3.98
CA PHE A 53 -5.82 6.59 -3.26
C PHE A 53 -4.68 6.04 -4.12
N ARG A 54 -5.01 5.28 -5.16
CA ARG A 54 -3.99 4.61 -5.97
C ARG A 54 -4.47 4.39 -7.40
N THR A 55 -3.91 5.15 -8.32
CA THR A 55 -4.06 4.92 -9.76
C THR A 55 -2.73 4.42 -10.31
N LYS A 56 -2.72 3.21 -10.87
CA LYS A 56 -1.54 2.67 -11.56
C LYS A 56 -1.41 3.32 -12.93
N ARG A 57 -0.22 3.76 -13.27
CA ARG A 57 0.13 4.22 -14.62
C ARG A 57 1.57 3.81 -14.98
N LYS A 58 1.87 3.69 -16.27
CA LYS A 58 3.25 3.50 -16.71
C LYS A 58 4.07 4.73 -16.34
N GLY A 59 5.12 4.54 -15.55
CA GLY A 59 6.11 5.56 -15.26
C GLY A 59 7.10 5.73 -16.42
N TYR A 60 7.96 6.74 -16.32
CA TYR A 60 8.94 7.11 -17.34
C TYR A 60 9.86 5.94 -17.78
N ASN A 61 10.18 5.02 -16.88
CA ASN A 61 11.03 3.86 -17.15
C ASN A 61 10.26 2.54 -17.35
N GLY A 62 8.98 2.60 -17.73
CA GLY A 62 8.13 1.42 -17.87
C GLY A 62 7.73 0.77 -16.53
N ASN A 63 8.12 1.35 -15.40
CA ASN A 63 7.68 0.91 -14.09
C ASN A 63 6.29 1.45 -13.79
N VAL A 64 5.47 0.66 -13.09
CA VAL A 64 4.18 1.13 -12.61
C VAL A 64 4.42 2.13 -11.47
N CYS A 65 3.99 3.37 -11.65
CA CYS A 65 3.90 4.33 -10.56
C CYS A 65 2.46 4.43 -10.07
N SER A 66 2.34 4.69 -8.78
CA SER A 66 1.05 4.88 -8.11
C SER A 66 0.92 6.35 -7.73
N CYS A 67 -0.15 6.98 -8.18
CA CYS A 67 -0.51 8.33 -7.76
C CYS A 67 -1.94 8.36 -7.22
N ALA A 68 -2.21 9.29 -6.31
CA ALA A 68 -3.56 9.54 -5.86
C ALA A 68 -4.21 10.65 -6.70
N SER A 69 -5.54 10.63 -6.79
CA SER A 69 -6.31 11.64 -7.52
C SER A 69 -7.49 12.10 -6.68
N ALA A 70 -7.66 13.41 -6.60
CA ALA A 70 -8.81 14.08 -5.99
C ALA A 70 -9.78 14.49 -7.09
N VAL A 71 -11.07 14.15 -6.95
CA VAL A 71 -12.15 14.51 -7.87
C VAL A 71 -13.09 15.49 -7.17
N PHE A 72 -13.42 16.59 -7.82
CA PHE A 72 -14.24 17.66 -7.24
C PHE A 72 -15.63 17.74 -7.89
N ASP A 73 -16.52 18.50 -7.30
CA ASP A 73 -17.91 18.67 -7.71
C ASP A 73 -18.08 19.37 -9.06
N ASP A 74 -17.08 20.14 -9.49
CA ASP A 74 -17.01 20.73 -10.83
C ASP A 74 -16.51 19.75 -11.93
N GLY A 75 -16.24 18.49 -11.55
CA GLY A 75 -15.71 17.45 -12.43
C GLY A 75 -14.19 17.50 -12.64
N SER A 76 -13.50 18.43 -12.04
CA SER A 76 -12.03 18.51 -12.13
C SER A 76 -11.35 17.36 -11.40
N ILE A 77 -10.18 16.92 -11.91
CA ILE A 77 -9.38 15.85 -11.34
C ILE A 77 -7.95 16.36 -11.12
N ILE A 78 -7.54 16.34 -9.85
CA ILE A 78 -6.19 16.74 -9.45
C ILE A 78 -5.38 15.50 -9.08
N LYS A 79 -4.23 15.31 -9.73
CA LYS A 79 -3.24 14.28 -9.35
C LYS A 79 -2.33 14.85 -8.28
N THR A 80 -2.45 14.32 -7.08
CA THR A 80 -1.84 14.92 -5.90
C THR A 80 -0.32 14.92 -5.91
N GLU A 81 0.33 13.94 -6.53
CA GLU A 81 1.79 13.89 -6.64
C GLU A 81 2.41 14.94 -7.57
N GLU A 82 1.60 15.53 -8.47
CA GLU A 82 2.07 16.53 -9.43
C GLU A 82 2.11 17.94 -8.83
N LEU A 83 1.43 18.19 -7.69
CA LEU A 83 1.28 19.51 -7.07
C LEU A 83 2.32 19.82 -5.98
N GLY A 84 3.15 18.86 -5.59
CA GLY A 84 4.18 19.06 -4.56
C GLY A 84 4.02 18.20 -3.31
N SER A 85 4.91 18.40 -2.33
CA SER A 85 5.05 17.51 -1.17
C SER A 85 3.80 17.44 -0.30
N ASN A 86 3.13 18.57 -0.05
CA ASN A 86 1.98 18.62 0.86
C ASN A 86 0.77 17.83 0.33
N PHE A 87 0.65 17.75 -0.99
CA PHE A 87 -0.39 16.96 -1.65
C PHE A 87 -0.15 15.43 -1.56
N ARG A 88 1.02 15.01 -1.07
CA ARG A 88 1.32 13.60 -0.77
C ARG A 88 1.07 13.24 0.69
N PHE A 89 0.50 14.14 1.49
CA PHE A 89 0.34 13.99 2.93
C PHE A 89 -0.25 12.63 3.34
N MET A 90 -1.35 12.19 2.73
CA MET A 90 -1.97 10.89 3.06
C MET A 90 -1.03 9.72 2.80
N LYS A 91 -0.33 9.75 1.66
CA LYS A 91 0.64 8.72 1.29
C LYS A 91 1.83 8.70 2.24
N GLU A 92 2.43 9.85 2.49
CA GLU A 92 3.60 9.97 3.38
C GLU A 92 3.23 9.59 4.83
N ALA A 93 2.08 10.04 5.33
CA ALA A 93 1.61 9.70 6.67
C ALA A 93 1.28 8.21 6.83
N PHE A 94 0.79 7.56 5.76
CA PHE A 94 0.53 6.12 5.76
C PHE A 94 1.83 5.31 5.79
N PHE A 95 2.77 5.60 4.89
CA PHE A 95 4.03 4.86 4.83
C PHE A 95 5.01 5.18 5.97
N ALA A 96 4.83 6.32 6.64
CA ALA A 96 5.52 6.63 7.89
C ALA A 96 4.93 5.92 9.12
N GLU A 97 3.87 5.12 8.97
CA GLU A 97 3.17 4.40 10.06
C GLU A 97 2.62 5.33 11.16
N ILE A 98 2.39 6.61 10.82
CA ILE A 98 1.97 7.61 11.78
C ILE A 98 0.45 7.81 11.79
N SER A 99 -0.23 7.52 10.66
CA SER A 99 -1.67 7.76 10.48
C SER A 99 -2.56 6.55 10.73
N SER A 100 -2.02 5.33 10.76
CA SER A 100 -2.79 4.09 10.88
C SER A 100 -3.52 3.99 12.21
N ARG A 101 -4.65 3.25 12.23
CA ARG A 101 -5.42 2.98 13.45
C ARG A 101 -4.57 2.21 14.46
N PRO A 102 -4.72 2.45 15.79
CA PRO A 102 -3.89 1.78 16.81
C PRO A 102 -3.92 0.26 16.70
N ILE A 103 -5.09 -0.33 16.47
CA ILE A 103 -5.27 -1.78 16.35
C ILE A 103 -4.50 -2.39 15.18
N CYS A 104 -4.20 -1.62 14.12
CA CYS A 104 -3.45 -2.11 12.98
C CYS A 104 -1.99 -2.43 13.33
N HIS A 105 -1.44 -1.78 14.34
CA HIS A 105 -0.08 -2.02 14.82
C HIS A 105 0.03 -3.25 15.74
N GLN A 106 -1.11 -3.84 16.13
CA GLN A 106 -1.23 -5.06 16.96
C GLN A 106 -2.35 -5.95 16.40
N CYS A 107 -2.37 -6.11 15.07
CA CYS A 107 -3.44 -6.82 14.38
C CYS A 107 -3.36 -8.33 14.64
N SER A 108 -4.43 -8.90 15.20
CA SER A 108 -4.56 -10.34 15.47
C SER A 108 -4.78 -11.20 14.22
N PHE A 109 -4.93 -10.57 13.05
CA PHE A 109 -5.12 -11.25 11.77
C PHE A 109 -3.83 -11.32 10.93
N LYS A 110 -2.68 -11.26 11.57
CA LYS A 110 -1.37 -11.41 10.94
C LYS A 110 -0.91 -12.87 11.03
N ASP A 111 -1.36 -13.67 10.08
CA ASP A 111 -1.07 -15.09 10.00
C ASP A 111 -1.07 -15.56 8.54
N LYS A 112 -0.47 -16.73 8.28
CA LYS A 112 -0.64 -17.49 7.03
C LYS A 112 -2.04 -18.09 6.92
N GLU A 113 -2.60 -18.54 8.03
CA GLU A 113 -3.97 -19.04 8.11
C GLU A 113 -4.94 -17.88 7.99
N ARG A 114 -5.72 -17.90 6.93
CA ARG A 114 -6.66 -16.82 6.61
C ARG A 114 -8.08 -17.33 6.72
N VAL A 115 -8.98 -16.43 7.08
CA VAL A 115 -10.42 -16.71 7.21
C VAL A 115 -11.18 -16.56 5.89
N SER A 116 -10.57 -15.95 4.89
CA SER A 116 -11.13 -15.76 3.55
C SER A 116 -10.81 -16.95 2.65
N ASP A 117 -11.57 -17.13 1.58
CA ASP A 117 -11.31 -18.16 0.57
C ASP A 117 -10.05 -17.82 -0.24
N PHE A 118 -9.82 -16.52 -0.50
CA PHE A 118 -8.66 -16.02 -1.21
C PHE A 118 -7.98 -14.89 -0.45
N THR A 119 -6.65 -14.86 -0.54
CA THR A 119 -5.85 -13.68 -0.13
C THR A 119 -5.04 -13.18 -1.31
N VAL A 120 -5.07 -11.88 -1.57
CA VAL A 120 -4.31 -11.26 -2.66
C VAL A 120 -3.28 -10.26 -2.15
N PHE A 121 -2.16 -10.13 -2.87
CA PHE A 121 -1.17 -9.08 -2.64
C PHE A 121 -0.33 -8.80 -3.89
N ASP A 122 0.35 -7.66 -3.90
CA ASP A 122 1.20 -7.25 -5.02
C ASP A 122 2.43 -8.17 -5.13
N CYS A 123 2.76 -8.62 -6.35
CA CYS A 123 3.98 -9.37 -6.67
C CYS A 123 5.06 -8.44 -7.24
N TRP A 124 5.72 -7.67 -6.38
CA TRP A 124 6.81 -6.78 -6.79
C TRP A 124 8.04 -7.54 -7.31
N SER A 125 8.23 -8.75 -6.81
CA SER A 125 9.33 -9.63 -7.15
C SER A 125 9.00 -10.63 -8.25
N VAL A 126 8.00 -10.36 -9.11
CA VAL A 126 7.54 -11.26 -10.19
C VAL A 126 8.71 -11.77 -11.06
N LYS A 127 9.67 -10.92 -11.37
CA LYS A 127 10.87 -11.31 -12.17
C LYS A 127 11.73 -12.38 -11.51
N LYS A 128 11.62 -12.56 -10.18
CA LYS A 128 12.35 -13.60 -9.44
C LYS A 128 11.58 -14.91 -9.30
N MET A 129 10.25 -14.88 -9.42
CA MET A 129 9.37 -16.03 -9.19
C MET A 129 8.71 -16.53 -10.48
N ALA A 130 8.26 -15.61 -11.32
CA ALA A 130 7.54 -15.91 -12.55
C ALA A 130 7.85 -14.84 -13.64
N PRO A 131 9.08 -14.76 -14.16
CA PRO A 131 9.51 -13.70 -15.08
C PRO A 131 8.66 -13.59 -16.35
N GLN A 132 8.08 -14.70 -16.80
CA GLN A 132 7.17 -14.74 -17.96
C GLN A 132 5.85 -13.99 -17.74
N LEU A 133 5.44 -13.73 -16.50
CA LEU A 133 4.23 -12.98 -16.15
C LEU A 133 4.51 -11.48 -15.92
N SER A 134 5.74 -11.02 -16.16
CA SER A 134 6.13 -9.63 -15.93
C SER A 134 5.85 -8.78 -17.17
N ASP A 135 4.68 -8.19 -17.25
CA ASP A 135 4.25 -7.28 -18.34
C ASP A 135 4.59 -5.80 -18.09
N GLY A 136 5.09 -5.45 -16.89
CA GLY A 136 5.35 -4.07 -16.48
C GLY A 136 4.10 -3.31 -15.99
N LEU A 137 2.92 -3.94 -15.94
CA LEU A 137 1.68 -3.35 -15.44
C LEU A 137 1.37 -3.75 -14.00
N GLY A 138 2.05 -4.78 -13.51
CA GLY A 138 1.93 -5.33 -12.16
C GLY A 138 1.23 -6.68 -12.15
N THR A 139 1.76 -7.57 -11.34
CA THR A 139 1.27 -8.94 -11.15
C THR A 139 0.77 -9.07 -9.72
N SER A 140 -0.28 -9.83 -9.49
CA SER A 140 -0.79 -10.15 -8.16
C SER A 140 -0.39 -11.56 -7.77
N LEU A 141 -0.17 -11.78 -6.48
CA LEU A 141 -0.13 -13.10 -5.86
C LEU A 141 -1.53 -13.42 -5.34
N LEU A 142 -1.98 -14.64 -5.59
CA LEU A 142 -3.24 -15.20 -5.11
C LEU A 142 -2.93 -16.40 -4.23
N VAL A 143 -3.33 -16.34 -2.97
CA VAL A 143 -3.27 -17.50 -2.06
C VAL A 143 -4.67 -18.08 -1.96
N VAL A 144 -4.79 -19.39 -2.13
CA VAL A 144 -6.03 -20.13 -1.96
C VAL A 144 -6.05 -20.70 -0.54
N ASN A 145 -7.06 -20.34 0.25
CA ASN A 145 -7.13 -20.66 1.67
C ASN A 145 -8.22 -21.70 2.00
N SER A 146 -9.14 -21.99 1.07
CA SER A 146 -10.25 -22.90 1.30
C SER A 146 -10.50 -23.82 0.11
N GLU A 147 -11.22 -24.91 0.33
CA GLU A 147 -11.68 -25.81 -0.73
C GLU A 147 -12.62 -25.10 -1.72
N ASN A 148 -13.48 -24.20 -1.24
CA ASN A 148 -14.35 -23.38 -2.10
C ASN A 148 -13.53 -22.50 -3.05
N GLY A 149 -12.44 -21.91 -2.55
CA GLY A 149 -11.49 -21.15 -3.38
C GLY A 149 -10.80 -22.04 -4.41
N ASP A 150 -10.35 -23.22 -4.03
CA ASP A 150 -9.64 -24.16 -4.92
C ASP A 150 -10.52 -24.62 -6.09
N GLN A 151 -11.78 -24.90 -5.85
CA GLN A 151 -12.75 -25.28 -6.89
C GLN A 151 -12.96 -24.21 -7.97
N LEU A 152 -12.61 -22.96 -7.69
CA LEU A 152 -12.74 -21.86 -8.65
C LEU A 152 -11.48 -21.62 -9.50
N ILE A 153 -10.36 -22.23 -9.15
CA ILE A 153 -9.09 -22.04 -9.88
C ILE A 153 -9.22 -22.39 -11.37
N PRO A 154 -9.85 -23.53 -11.78
CA PRO A 154 -9.99 -23.83 -13.20
C PRO A 154 -10.81 -22.80 -13.99
N GLN A 155 -11.71 -22.08 -13.31
CA GLN A 155 -12.46 -20.98 -13.95
C GLN A 155 -11.59 -19.72 -14.08
N LEU A 156 -10.81 -19.38 -13.07
CA LEU A 156 -9.89 -18.24 -13.10
C LEU A 156 -8.81 -18.39 -14.17
N GLU A 157 -8.30 -19.60 -14.39
CA GLU A 157 -7.31 -19.92 -15.44
C GLU A 157 -7.81 -19.64 -16.85
N LYS A 158 -9.15 -19.68 -17.09
CA LYS A 158 -9.71 -19.33 -18.41
C LYS A 158 -9.59 -17.85 -18.74
N TYR A 159 -9.44 -16.98 -17.75
CA TYR A 159 -9.45 -15.53 -17.90
C TYR A 159 -8.13 -14.87 -17.49
N SER A 160 -7.17 -15.64 -16.98
CA SER A 160 -5.90 -15.11 -16.47
C SER A 160 -4.73 -16.06 -16.72
N LEU A 161 -3.55 -15.50 -16.93
CA LEU A 161 -2.31 -16.28 -16.97
C LEU A 161 -1.85 -16.50 -15.54
N MET A 162 -1.78 -17.76 -15.12
CA MET A 162 -1.39 -18.14 -13.76
C MET A 162 -0.16 -19.03 -13.76
N LYS A 163 0.60 -18.96 -12.68
CA LYS A 163 1.73 -19.85 -12.39
C LYS A 163 1.80 -20.09 -10.90
N VAL A 164 1.85 -21.36 -10.51
CA VAL A 164 2.08 -21.74 -9.12
C VAL A 164 3.50 -21.34 -8.71
N VAL A 165 3.63 -20.74 -7.52
CA VAL A 165 4.89 -20.32 -6.91
C VAL A 165 4.92 -20.80 -5.46
N ASP A 166 6.12 -20.90 -4.90
CA ASP A 166 6.30 -21.24 -3.48
C ASP A 166 5.77 -20.11 -2.58
N LEU A 167 4.86 -20.45 -1.67
CA LEU A 167 4.20 -19.46 -0.80
C LEU A 167 5.17 -18.81 0.19
N ASP A 168 6.06 -19.58 0.80
CA ASP A 168 7.00 -19.06 1.78
C ASP A 168 7.99 -18.09 1.14
N ARG A 169 8.45 -18.43 -0.07
CA ARG A 169 9.26 -17.52 -0.87
C ARG A 169 8.51 -16.26 -1.27
N ALA A 170 7.25 -16.38 -1.65
CA ALA A 170 6.40 -15.22 -2.02
C ALA A 170 6.18 -14.30 -0.82
N ILE A 171 5.89 -14.86 0.36
CA ILE A 171 5.76 -14.10 1.62
C ILE A 171 7.07 -13.40 1.98
N LEU A 172 8.20 -14.11 1.91
CA LEU A 172 9.52 -13.55 2.22
C LEU A 172 9.89 -12.37 1.32
N LEU A 173 9.52 -12.43 0.05
CA LEU A 173 9.87 -11.39 -0.92
C LEU A 173 8.93 -10.18 -0.88
N ASP A 174 7.63 -10.40 -0.79
CA ASP A 174 6.62 -9.37 -1.03
C ASP A 174 5.50 -9.33 0.03
N GLY A 175 5.39 -10.35 0.88
CA GLY A 175 4.24 -10.56 1.77
C GLY A 175 4.53 -10.50 3.27
N LEU A 176 5.69 -10.00 3.75
CA LEU A 176 6.06 -10.04 5.18
C LEU A 176 5.01 -9.41 6.11
N VAL A 177 4.28 -8.41 5.65
CA VAL A 177 3.16 -7.82 6.41
C VAL A 177 1.94 -8.74 6.53
N MET A 178 1.94 -9.91 5.91
CA MET A 178 0.99 -10.98 6.19
C MET A 178 1.20 -11.57 7.59
N LEU A 179 2.46 -11.69 8.00
CA LEU A 179 2.87 -12.35 9.26
C LEU A 179 3.01 -11.38 10.43
N HIS A 180 3.32 -10.12 10.15
CA HIS A 180 3.67 -9.16 11.19
C HIS A 180 2.95 -7.83 10.99
N SER A 181 2.46 -7.26 12.10
CA SER A 181 2.01 -5.87 12.10
C SER A 181 3.20 -4.92 11.95
N VAL A 182 3.00 -3.82 11.24
CA VAL A 182 4.01 -2.78 11.14
C VAL A 182 4.02 -1.96 12.44
N PRO A 183 5.19 -1.73 13.07
CA PRO A 183 5.28 -0.93 14.29
C PRO A 183 4.79 0.49 14.08
N ALA A 184 4.10 1.05 15.08
CA ALA A 184 3.67 2.44 15.03
C ALA A 184 4.86 3.39 15.02
N HIS A 185 4.74 4.50 14.29
CA HIS A 185 5.74 5.57 14.34
C HIS A 185 5.95 6.07 15.78
N PRO A 186 7.18 6.26 16.28
CA PRO A 186 7.44 6.65 17.67
C PRO A 186 6.73 7.94 18.09
N ARG A 187 6.60 8.89 17.17
CA ARG A 187 5.93 10.18 17.39
C ARG A 187 4.43 10.17 17.03
N ARG A 188 3.80 9.00 16.90
CA ARG A 188 2.39 8.90 16.52
C ARG A 188 1.46 9.61 17.51
N LYS A 189 1.70 9.46 18.81
CA LYS A 189 0.89 10.13 19.87
C LYS A 189 0.97 11.66 19.73
N GLU A 190 2.16 12.19 19.52
CA GLU A 190 2.43 13.62 19.30
C GLU A 190 1.72 14.14 18.04
N PHE A 191 1.84 13.40 16.94
CA PHE A 191 1.17 13.72 15.67
C PHE A 191 -0.35 13.86 15.83
N PHE A 192 -1.00 12.94 16.54
CA PHE A 192 -2.44 13.01 16.78
C PHE A 192 -2.83 14.13 17.76
N GLY A 193 -1.95 14.52 18.69
CA GLY A 193 -2.14 15.69 19.54
C GLY A 193 -2.11 17.00 18.75
N ASP A 194 -1.23 17.08 17.75
CA ASP A 194 -1.08 18.26 16.90
C ASP A 194 -2.07 18.30 15.72
N LEU A 195 -2.78 17.21 15.45
CA LEU A 195 -3.60 17.06 14.24
C LEU A 195 -4.70 18.14 14.15
N ASP A 196 -5.25 18.60 15.26
CA ASP A 196 -6.29 19.61 15.28
C ASP A 196 -5.75 21.04 15.18
N THR A 197 -4.51 21.26 15.60
CA THR A 197 -3.93 22.62 15.77
C THR A 197 -3.00 23.03 14.63
N LEU A 198 -2.22 22.08 14.07
CA LEU A 198 -1.26 22.38 13.01
C LEU A 198 -1.88 22.26 11.62
N THR A 199 -1.39 23.04 10.66
CA THR A 199 -1.77 22.89 9.23
C THR A 199 -1.16 21.65 8.61
N ILE A 200 -1.60 21.26 7.39
CA ILE A 200 -1.00 20.13 6.66
C ILE A 200 0.50 20.38 6.39
N GLU A 201 0.87 21.61 6.02
CA GLU A 201 2.26 22.00 5.78
C GLU A 201 3.12 21.84 7.04
N GLN A 202 2.61 22.29 8.18
CA GLN A 202 3.30 22.16 9.47
C GLN A 202 3.43 20.69 9.90
N LEU A 203 2.39 19.87 9.69
CA LEU A 203 2.45 18.44 9.97
C LEU A 203 3.44 17.70 9.05
N MET A 204 3.47 18.08 7.76
CA MET A 204 4.45 17.56 6.80
C MET A 204 5.86 17.89 7.25
N ASP A 205 6.14 19.16 7.56
CA ASP A 205 7.50 19.57 7.98
C ASP A 205 7.90 18.92 9.31
N LYS A 206 7.01 18.89 10.30
CA LYS A 206 7.31 18.40 11.65
C LYS A 206 7.52 16.89 11.71
N TYR A 207 6.76 16.09 10.92
CA TYR A 207 6.68 14.64 11.08
C TYR A 207 7.11 13.83 9.86
N LEU A 208 6.94 14.34 8.65
CA LEU A 208 7.02 13.55 7.43
C LEU A 208 8.17 13.98 6.51
N THR A 209 8.60 15.23 6.61
CA THR A 209 9.73 15.71 5.80
C THR A 209 11.05 15.24 6.40
N PRO A 210 11.87 14.51 5.64
CA PRO A 210 13.19 14.08 6.11
C PRO A 210 14.08 15.29 6.44
N LYS A 211 14.67 15.28 7.63
CA LYS A 211 15.57 16.37 8.09
C LYS A 211 17.02 15.89 8.21
N GLY A 212 17.97 16.83 8.13
CA GLY A 212 19.39 16.56 8.34
C GLY A 212 19.96 15.47 7.43
N MET A 213 20.73 14.54 8.00
CA MET A 213 21.36 13.44 7.28
C MET A 213 20.39 12.53 6.52
N ALA A 214 19.13 12.39 6.98
CA ALA A 214 18.11 11.63 6.27
C ALA A 214 17.76 12.25 4.92
N LYS A 215 17.66 13.59 4.87
CA LYS A 215 17.43 14.32 3.63
C LYS A 215 18.59 14.12 2.65
N ILE A 216 19.82 14.22 3.11
CA ILE A 216 21.02 14.00 2.30
C ILE A 216 21.05 12.57 1.74
N LYS A 217 20.75 11.55 2.56
CA LYS A 217 20.69 10.16 2.12
C LYS A 217 19.66 9.93 1.01
N ILE A 218 18.51 10.60 1.08
CA ILE A 218 17.47 10.51 0.05
C ILE A 218 17.95 11.16 -1.25
N TYR A 219 18.51 12.37 -1.19
CA TYR A 219 19.05 13.03 -2.39
C TYR A 219 20.16 12.22 -3.05
N VAL A 220 21.10 11.69 -2.26
CA VAL A 220 22.18 10.82 -2.78
C VAL A 220 21.59 9.55 -3.41
N ARG A 221 20.62 8.94 -2.76
CA ARG A 221 19.94 7.76 -3.31
C ARG A 221 19.24 8.07 -4.64
N ASP A 222 18.48 9.15 -4.69
CA ASP A 222 17.71 9.53 -5.89
C ASP A 222 18.66 9.94 -7.04
N PHE A 223 19.75 10.62 -6.74
CA PHE A 223 20.82 10.92 -7.70
C PHE A 223 21.49 9.64 -8.24
N LEU A 224 21.83 8.70 -7.37
CA LEU A 224 22.40 7.40 -7.78
C LEU A 224 21.41 6.56 -8.59
N ASP A 225 20.12 6.66 -8.30
CA ASP A 225 19.06 5.98 -9.06
C ASP A 225 18.90 6.60 -10.44
N HIS A 226 18.94 7.92 -10.54
CA HIS A 226 18.94 8.64 -11.82
C HIS A 226 20.13 8.26 -12.73
N LEU A 227 21.30 8.05 -12.13
CA LEU A 227 22.48 7.57 -12.83
C LEU A 227 22.47 6.04 -13.11
N GLY A 228 21.43 5.32 -12.67
CA GLY A 228 21.36 3.85 -12.79
C GLY A 228 22.32 3.08 -11.87
N LEU A 229 23.10 3.78 -11.04
CA LEU A 229 24.13 3.20 -10.18
C LEU A 229 23.57 2.43 -8.99
N LEU A 230 22.35 2.71 -8.53
CA LEU A 230 21.73 1.97 -7.43
C LEU A 230 21.55 0.48 -7.75
N ARG A 231 21.25 0.14 -9.01
CA ARG A 231 21.12 -1.26 -9.43
C ARG A 231 22.45 -1.99 -9.29
N TYR A 232 23.55 -1.33 -9.66
CA TYR A 232 24.90 -1.87 -9.55
C TYR A 232 25.32 -2.04 -8.09
N ILE A 233 25.07 -1.04 -7.23
CA ILE A 233 25.38 -1.10 -5.80
C ILE A 233 24.57 -2.21 -5.10
N ARG A 234 23.29 -2.39 -5.44
CA ARG A 234 22.48 -3.49 -4.91
C ARG A 234 22.99 -4.86 -5.33
N HIS A 235 23.46 -4.98 -6.56
CA HIS A 235 24.08 -6.22 -7.08
C HIS A 235 25.37 -6.57 -6.33
N ILE A 236 26.25 -5.58 -6.11
CA ILE A 236 27.46 -5.77 -5.31
C ILE A 236 27.13 -6.18 -3.87
N LYS A 237 26.21 -5.50 -3.21
CA LYS A 237 25.78 -5.85 -1.84
C LYS A 237 25.16 -7.25 -1.73
N TYR A 238 24.50 -7.70 -2.76
CA TYR A 238 23.94 -9.07 -2.81
C TYR A 238 25.06 -10.11 -2.92
N ASN A 239 26.07 -9.84 -3.75
CA ASN A 239 27.21 -10.77 -3.96
C ASN A 239 28.17 -10.79 -2.76
N LEU A 240 28.29 -9.71 -1.98
CA LEU A 240 29.10 -9.64 -0.77
C LEU A 240 28.44 -10.31 0.46
N LYS A 241 27.16 -10.71 0.36
CA LYS A 241 26.43 -11.42 1.43
C LYS A 241 26.28 -12.93 1.17
N LYS A 242 26.84 -13.42 0.07
CA LYS A 242 27.05 -14.84 -0.20
C LYS A 242 28.45 -15.27 0.23
#